data_40247aecf240cf0935cdc6e460dc0b60
#
_entry.id   40247aecf240cf0935cdc6e460dc0b60
#
_cell.length_a   1.000
_cell.length_b   1.000
_cell.length_c   1.000
_cell.angle_alpha   90.00
_cell.angle_beta   90.00
_cell.angle_gamma   90.00
#
_symmetry.space_group_name_H-M   'P 1'
#
loop_
_entity.id
_entity.type
_entity.pdbx_description
1 polymer ?
#
loop_
_entity_poly.entity_id
_entity_poly.type
_entity_poly.pdbx_seq_one_letter_code
_entity_poly.pdbx_strand_id
1 'polypeptide(L)'
;RVTGVLTCALPISAFIGLLNSEDPKPEHEGFRVVAAYPYGSKTIENSFKRIPVYTEKAKENGVEIVSSITELLEKVDCVMLETNDGNLHLEQAIEVLKSGKPMFIDKPVAADLVDAIAIFKLADQYNVPIFSSSALRFVPKNVDLRNGKYGKVLGADCYSPAPSEPSHPDFSWYGIHGVEILYTIMGTGCKEVARMSSEGTDVVTGLWEDGRLGTFRGNRTGKHIYGGTAICDSGAVIAGGYEGYACLLTEILKFFKTKLVPVSATETLELFTFMAASNESKRLGGKPVSMKQTFEKAEKQAQKKLSKLK
;
A
#
# COMPACT_ATOMS: atom_id res chain seq x y z
N ARG A 1 13.54 19.28 -6.16
CA ARG A 1 13.61 18.41 -4.96
C ARG A 1 14.22 17.07 -5.35
N VAL A 2 15.11 16.58 -4.52
CA VAL A 2 15.77 15.30 -4.75
C VAL A 2 15.09 14.19 -3.95
N THR A 3 14.79 13.09 -4.63
CA THR A 3 14.08 11.96 -4.04
C THR A 3 15.06 10.80 -3.88
N GLY A 4 15.10 10.21 -2.71
CA GLY A 4 15.81 8.98 -2.43
C GLY A 4 14.87 7.79 -2.47
N VAL A 5 15.42 6.65 -2.84
CA VAL A 5 14.66 5.42 -2.95
C VAL A 5 15.31 4.30 -2.16
N LEU A 6 14.53 3.66 -1.30
CA LEU A 6 14.87 2.38 -0.69
C LEU A 6 14.26 1.31 -1.57
N THR A 7 15.08 0.52 -2.26
CA THR A 7 14.62 -0.22 -3.44
C THR A 7 14.44 -1.69 -3.23
N CYS A 8 13.43 -2.22 -3.94
CA CYS A 8 13.38 -3.56 -4.55
C CYS A 8 12.08 -3.87 -5.28
N ALA A 9 11.12 -2.94 -5.34
CA ALA A 9 9.83 -3.22 -5.95
C ALA A 9 9.80 -2.84 -7.44
N LEU A 10 8.83 -3.39 -8.15
CA LEU A 10 8.58 -3.10 -9.55
C LEU A 10 8.32 -1.59 -9.82
N PRO A 11 7.66 -0.82 -8.92
CA PRO A 11 7.39 0.60 -9.15
C PRO A 11 8.64 1.44 -9.35
N ILE A 12 9.76 1.11 -8.68
CA ILE A 12 10.97 1.95 -8.73
C ILE A 12 11.52 2.15 -10.13
N SER A 13 11.56 1.07 -10.92
CA SER A 13 12.04 1.15 -12.32
C SER A 13 11.15 2.08 -13.15
N ALA A 14 9.83 2.06 -12.90
CA ALA A 14 8.88 2.96 -13.55
C ALA A 14 9.06 4.41 -13.06
N PHE A 15 9.22 4.63 -11.75
CA PHE A 15 9.39 5.96 -11.18
C PHE A 15 10.70 6.63 -11.63
N ILE A 16 11.82 5.89 -11.64
CA ILE A 16 13.09 6.41 -12.17
C ILE A 16 12.93 6.76 -13.65
N GLY A 17 12.33 5.89 -14.47
CA GLY A 17 12.12 6.18 -15.89
C GLY A 17 11.25 7.40 -16.15
N LEU A 18 10.25 7.67 -15.29
CA LEU A 18 9.37 8.83 -15.39
C LEU A 18 10.03 10.13 -14.88
N LEU A 19 10.77 10.07 -13.77
CA LEU A 19 11.35 11.25 -13.10
C LEU A 19 12.71 11.66 -13.65
N ASN A 20 13.50 10.71 -14.14
CA ASN A 20 14.84 10.96 -14.67
C ASN A 20 14.86 11.04 -16.21
N SER A 21 13.68 11.02 -16.85
CA SER A 21 13.54 11.26 -18.28
C SER A 21 14.15 12.62 -18.69
N GLU A 22 14.69 12.71 -19.92
CA GLU A 22 15.15 13.97 -20.51
C GLU A 22 14.01 14.95 -20.78
N ASP A 23 12.77 14.43 -20.99
CA ASP A 23 11.55 15.21 -21.18
C ASP A 23 10.49 14.77 -20.15
N PRO A 24 10.61 15.20 -18.89
CA PRO A 24 9.66 14.86 -17.85
C PRO A 24 8.34 15.57 -18.08
N LYS A 25 7.23 14.91 -17.76
CA LYS A 25 5.91 15.55 -17.81
C LYS A 25 5.85 16.75 -16.85
N PRO A 26 5.04 17.80 -17.16
CA PRO A 26 4.92 18.98 -16.30
C PRO A 26 4.60 18.68 -14.84
N GLU A 27 3.76 17.66 -14.57
CA GLU A 27 3.44 17.22 -13.21
C GLU A 27 4.60 16.57 -12.46
N HIS A 28 5.65 16.16 -13.17
CA HIS A 28 6.89 15.57 -12.61
C HIS A 28 8.01 16.60 -12.44
N GLU A 29 7.85 17.80 -12.98
CA GLU A 29 8.88 18.84 -12.92
C GLU A 29 9.33 19.17 -11.48
N GLY A 30 10.63 19.37 -11.34
CA GLY A 30 11.25 19.70 -10.07
C GLY A 30 11.47 18.52 -9.12
N PHE A 31 11.26 17.28 -9.60
CA PHE A 31 11.61 16.06 -8.87
C PHE A 31 12.55 15.18 -9.70
N ARG A 32 13.47 14.55 -9.03
CA ARG A 32 14.41 13.59 -9.60
C ARG A 32 14.82 12.56 -8.57
N VAL A 33 14.94 11.31 -8.96
CA VAL A 33 15.60 10.28 -8.14
C VAL A 33 17.10 10.46 -8.28
N VAL A 34 17.80 10.74 -7.19
CA VAL A 34 19.25 11.03 -7.20
C VAL A 34 20.07 9.96 -6.49
N ALA A 35 19.49 9.26 -5.52
CA ALA A 35 20.18 8.22 -4.77
C ALA A 35 19.27 7.03 -4.51
N ALA A 36 19.86 5.83 -4.45
CA ALA A 36 19.16 4.59 -4.15
C ALA A 36 20.00 3.69 -3.24
N TYR A 37 19.35 3.12 -2.22
CA TYR A 37 19.92 2.08 -1.39
C TYR A 37 19.25 0.74 -1.73
N PRO A 38 19.94 -0.17 -2.45
CA PRO A 38 19.37 -1.40 -2.98
C PRO A 38 19.30 -2.48 -1.88
N TYR A 39 18.39 -2.30 -0.93
CA TYR A 39 18.14 -3.24 0.15
C TYR A 39 16.75 -3.88 0.02
N GLY A 40 16.65 -5.18 0.28
CA GLY A 40 15.38 -5.89 0.26
C GLY A 40 15.47 -7.28 0.88
N SER A 41 14.40 -8.06 0.73
CA SER A 41 14.32 -9.40 1.29
C SER A 41 15.41 -10.31 0.75
N LYS A 42 16.05 -11.06 1.65
CA LYS A 42 17.01 -12.11 1.32
C LYS A 42 16.34 -13.47 1.13
N THR A 43 15.08 -13.59 1.49
CA THR A 43 14.32 -14.85 1.49
C THR A 43 13.25 -14.90 0.41
N ILE A 44 12.70 -13.75 0.01
CA ILE A 44 11.70 -13.67 -1.05
C ILE A 44 12.39 -13.66 -2.40
N GLU A 45 12.21 -14.71 -3.19
CA GLU A 45 12.89 -14.90 -4.48
C GLU A 45 12.68 -13.72 -5.44
N ASN A 46 11.45 -13.23 -5.55
CA ASN A 46 11.10 -12.05 -6.36
C ASN A 46 11.78 -10.75 -5.89
N SER A 47 12.28 -10.69 -4.65
CA SER A 47 13.06 -9.57 -4.14
C SER A 47 14.53 -9.71 -4.55
N PHE A 48 15.22 -10.71 -4.03
CA PHE A 48 16.68 -10.80 -4.20
C PHE A 48 17.13 -11.02 -5.65
N LYS A 49 16.32 -11.64 -6.51
CA LYS A 49 16.65 -11.79 -7.94
C LYS A 49 16.52 -10.49 -8.74
N ARG A 50 15.65 -9.58 -8.31
CA ARG A 50 15.39 -8.31 -9.02
C ARG A 50 16.32 -7.18 -8.60
N ILE A 51 16.83 -7.19 -7.38
CA ILE A 51 17.72 -6.12 -6.84
C ILE A 51 18.87 -5.82 -7.78
N PRO A 52 19.69 -6.80 -8.26
CA PRO A 52 20.82 -6.50 -9.13
C PRO A 52 20.38 -5.80 -10.43
N VAL A 53 19.31 -6.29 -11.06
CA VAL A 53 18.78 -5.73 -12.31
C VAL A 53 18.29 -4.30 -12.13
N TYR A 54 17.56 -4.01 -11.05
CA TYR A 54 17.06 -2.66 -10.78
C TYR A 54 18.17 -1.71 -10.35
N THR A 55 19.20 -2.21 -9.67
CA THR A 55 20.39 -1.44 -9.32
C THR A 55 21.13 -0.96 -10.57
N GLU A 56 21.35 -1.82 -11.53
CA GLU A 56 22.00 -1.42 -12.80
C GLU A 56 21.13 -0.42 -13.57
N LYS A 57 19.82 -0.64 -13.68
CA LYS A 57 18.92 0.34 -14.30
C LYS A 57 18.94 1.70 -13.59
N ALA A 58 19.04 1.73 -12.28
CA ALA A 58 19.16 2.98 -11.52
C ALA A 58 20.45 3.72 -11.90
N LYS A 59 21.59 3.02 -11.96
CA LYS A 59 22.89 3.60 -12.39
C LYS A 59 22.82 4.15 -13.82
N GLU A 60 22.22 3.41 -14.76
CA GLU A 60 22.03 3.83 -16.16
C GLU A 60 21.22 5.13 -16.26
N ASN A 61 20.33 5.41 -15.31
CA ASN A 61 19.55 6.64 -15.22
C ASN A 61 20.19 7.72 -14.32
N GLY A 62 21.48 7.61 -14.02
CA GLY A 62 22.23 8.60 -13.26
C GLY A 62 21.91 8.65 -11.76
N VAL A 63 21.38 7.55 -11.20
CA VAL A 63 21.08 7.44 -9.76
C VAL A 63 22.31 6.91 -9.03
N GLU A 64 22.76 7.62 -8.00
CA GLU A 64 23.86 7.19 -7.14
C GLU A 64 23.43 6.02 -6.26
N ILE A 65 24.24 4.96 -6.23
CA ILE A 65 23.98 3.81 -5.36
C ILE A 65 24.75 3.99 -4.06
N VAL A 66 24.01 4.05 -2.97
CA VAL A 66 24.56 4.25 -1.61
C VAL A 66 24.55 2.94 -0.80
N SER A 67 25.30 2.91 0.30
CA SER A 67 25.53 1.71 1.11
C SER A 67 24.65 1.61 2.36
N SER A 68 23.91 2.67 2.70
CA SER A 68 23.04 2.73 3.88
C SER A 68 21.89 3.71 3.73
N ILE A 69 20.87 3.58 4.60
CA ILE A 69 19.77 4.55 4.72
C ILE A 69 20.33 5.91 5.19
N THR A 70 21.25 5.90 6.15
CA THR A 70 21.89 7.13 6.66
C THR A 70 22.54 7.92 5.52
N GLU A 71 23.34 7.28 4.68
CA GLU A 71 23.97 7.91 3.51
C GLU A 71 22.94 8.42 2.50
N LEU A 72 21.85 7.66 2.26
CA LEU A 72 20.74 8.11 1.41
C LEU A 72 20.14 9.42 1.94
N LEU A 73 19.87 9.46 3.25
CA LEU A 73 19.20 10.59 3.90
C LEU A 73 19.99 11.91 3.84
N GLU A 74 21.32 11.85 3.73
CA GLU A 74 22.16 13.03 3.53
C GLU A 74 21.98 13.70 2.16
N LYS A 75 21.49 12.93 1.16
CA LYS A 75 21.45 13.34 -0.24
C LYS A 75 20.06 13.77 -0.73
N VAL A 76 18.99 13.55 0.06
CA VAL A 76 17.61 13.64 -0.45
C VAL A 76 16.70 14.48 0.45
N ASP A 77 15.63 15.05 -0.13
CA ASP A 77 14.61 15.82 0.58
C ASP A 77 13.42 14.97 1.02
N CYS A 78 13.16 13.87 0.32
CA CYS A 78 12.04 12.96 0.56
C CYS A 78 12.40 11.53 0.16
N VAL A 79 11.67 10.55 0.67
CA VAL A 79 11.98 9.13 0.50
C VAL A 79 10.78 8.37 -0.06
N MET A 80 11.04 7.50 -1.04
CA MET A 80 10.14 6.42 -1.45
C MET A 80 10.71 5.11 -0.89
N LEU A 81 10.00 4.49 0.04
CA LEU A 81 10.32 3.18 0.58
C LEU A 81 9.63 2.13 -0.28
N GLU A 82 10.39 1.54 -1.20
CA GLU A 82 9.91 0.64 -2.26
C GLU A 82 10.34 -0.82 -2.03
N THR A 83 10.70 -1.19 -0.82
CA THR A 83 10.98 -2.58 -0.46
C THR A 83 9.70 -3.39 -0.59
N ASN A 84 9.71 -4.49 -1.35
CA ASN A 84 8.52 -5.29 -1.54
C ASN A 84 8.19 -6.24 -0.38
N ASP A 85 9.09 -6.37 0.60
CA ASP A 85 8.91 -7.17 1.82
C ASP A 85 8.44 -6.28 2.97
N GLY A 86 7.15 -6.31 3.25
CA GLY A 86 6.55 -5.52 4.33
C GLY A 86 7.11 -5.81 5.73
N ASN A 87 7.78 -6.96 5.95
CA ASN A 87 8.43 -7.27 7.22
C ASN A 87 9.63 -6.35 7.52
N LEU A 88 10.24 -5.76 6.50
CA LEU A 88 11.39 -4.87 6.62
C LEU A 88 11.00 -3.39 6.81
N HIS A 89 9.75 -3.05 6.52
CA HIS A 89 9.33 -1.65 6.46
C HIS A 89 9.41 -0.93 7.80
N LEU A 90 9.07 -1.58 8.92
CA LEU A 90 9.16 -0.95 10.24
C LEU A 90 10.60 -0.54 10.57
N GLU A 91 11.57 -1.43 10.37
CA GLU A 91 12.99 -1.16 10.61
C GLU A 91 13.50 -0.01 9.74
N GLN A 92 13.22 -0.07 8.43
CA GLN A 92 13.64 0.95 7.47
C GLN A 92 12.97 2.31 7.71
N ALA A 93 11.66 2.29 8.04
CA ALA A 93 10.90 3.51 8.30
C ALA A 93 11.40 4.28 9.53
N ILE A 94 11.86 3.59 10.57
CA ILE A 94 12.37 4.23 11.80
C ILE A 94 13.52 5.20 11.49
N GLU A 95 14.48 4.83 10.65
CA GLU A 95 15.59 5.71 10.30
C GLU A 95 15.12 6.94 9.52
N VAL A 96 14.22 6.73 8.56
CA VAL A 96 13.65 7.82 7.75
C VAL A 96 12.83 8.78 8.62
N LEU A 97 11.99 8.24 9.51
CA LEU A 97 11.16 9.05 10.42
C LEU A 97 12.00 9.90 11.37
N LYS A 98 13.11 9.35 11.91
CA LYS A 98 14.05 10.10 12.75
C LYS A 98 14.71 11.27 12.01
N SER A 99 14.87 11.19 10.69
CA SER A 99 15.42 12.27 9.87
C SER A 99 14.45 13.42 9.59
N GLY A 100 13.17 13.25 9.91
CA GLY A 100 12.13 14.26 9.64
C GLY A 100 11.70 14.37 8.16
N LYS A 101 12.18 13.50 7.29
CA LYS A 101 11.87 13.55 5.85
C LYS A 101 10.54 12.85 5.54
N PRO A 102 9.66 13.50 4.72
CA PRO A 102 8.41 12.89 4.31
C PRO A 102 8.66 11.61 3.52
N MET A 103 7.80 10.62 3.69
CA MET A 103 8.00 9.31 3.12
C MET A 103 6.73 8.75 2.50
N PHE A 104 6.84 8.27 1.26
CA PHE A 104 5.90 7.33 0.67
C PHE A 104 6.40 5.90 0.95
N ILE A 105 5.50 5.01 1.35
CA ILE A 105 5.79 3.59 1.54
C ILE A 105 4.96 2.79 0.54
N ASP A 106 5.63 2.04 -0.36
CA ASP A 106 4.88 1.14 -1.26
C ASP A 106 4.08 0.10 -0.47
N LYS A 107 3.02 -0.37 -1.09
CA LYS A 107 2.17 -1.41 -0.48
C LYS A 107 2.94 -2.76 -0.41
N PRO A 108 2.74 -3.51 0.66
CA PRO A 108 1.99 -3.18 1.88
C PRO A 108 2.79 -2.24 2.78
N VAL A 109 2.15 -1.33 3.50
CA VAL A 109 2.84 -0.43 4.45
C VAL A 109 3.63 -1.22 5.51
N ALA A 110 3.21 -2.43 5.80
CA ALA A 110 3.89 -3.44 6.62
C ALA A 110 3.37 -4.84 6.23
N ALA A 111 4.01 -5.90 6.69
CA ALA A 111 3.49 -7.25 6.47
C ALA A 111 2.19 -7.50 7.22
N ASP A 112 2.03 -6.94 8.43
CA ASP A 112 0.88 -7.14 9.29
C ASP A 112 0.33 -5.84 9.90
N LEU A 113 -0.84 -5.94 10.54
CA LEU A 113 -1.51 -4.81 11.17
C LEU A 113 -0.74 -4.23 12.36
N VAL A 114 0.02 -5.05 13.09
CA VAL A 114 0.78 -4.60 14.28
C VAL A 114 1.88 -3.65 13.86
N ASP A 115 2.63 -4.01 12.83
CA ASP A 115 3.71 -3.18 12.30
C ASP A 115 3.17 -1.96 11.54
N ALA A 116 2.04 -2.10 10.85
CA ALA A 116 1.36 -0.96 10.23
C ALA A 116 0.99 0.10 11.28
N ILE A 117 0.36 -0.31 12.40
CA ILE A 117 0.05 0.59 13.50
C ILE A 117 1.33 1.20 14.09
N ALA A 118 2.39 0.42 14.27
CA ALA A 118 3.66 0.90 14.81
C ALA A 118 4.29 1.99 13.93
N ILE A 119 4.30 1.80 12.60
CA ILE A 119 4.83 2.77 11.64
C ILE A 119 4.05 4.10 11.73
N PHE A 120 2.72 4.08 11.71
CA PHE A 120 1.93 5.31 11.79
C PHE A 120 2.05 6.00 13.16
N LYS A 121 2.12 5.25 14.28
CA LYS A 121 2.39 5.83 15.61
C LYS A 121 3.76 6.50 15.69
N LEU A 122 4.78 5.93 15.07
CA LEU A 122 6.11 6.54 15.00
C LEU A 122 6.11 7.78 14.08
N ALA A 123 5.40 7.73 12.95
CA ALA A 123 5.26 8.88 12.07
C ALA A 123 4.62 10.07 12.80
N ASP A 124 3.58 9.81 13.57
CA ASP A 124 2.92 10.82 14.43
C ASP A 124 3.86 11.33 15.52
N GLN A 125 4.57 10.44 16.23
CA GLN A 125 5.55 10.79 17.27
C GLN A 125 6.67 11.69 16.74
N TYR A 126 7.17 11.43 15.53
CA TYR A 126 8.22 12.23 14.88
C TYR A 126 7.67 13.42 14.09
N ASN A 127 6.33 13.58 14.02
CA ASN A 127 5.64 14.59 13.22
C ASN A 127 6.08 14.59 11.75
N VAL A 128 6.21 13.41 11.17
CA VAL A 128 6.61 13.19 9.77
C VAL A 128 5.40 12.71 8.98
N PRO A 129 4.99 13.45 7.92
CA PRO A 129 3.91 12.98 7.07
C PRO A 129 4.35 11.77 6.25
N ILE A 130 3.52 10.72 6.26
CA ILE A 130 3.70 9.51 5.47
C ILE A 130 2.37 9.07 4.87
N PHE A 131 2.42 8.33 3.77
CA PHE A 131 1.28 7.53 3.30
C PHE A 131 1.74 6.29 2.55
N SER A 132 0.83 5.35 2.40
CA SER A 132 1.00 4.14 1.59
C SER A 132 -0.23 3.93 0.72
N SER A 133 -0.06 3.42 -0.49
CA SER A 133 -1.17 3.12 -1.37
C SER A 133 -0.77 2.18 -2.50
N SER A 134 -1.75 1.45 -3.03
CA SER A 134 -1.66 0.81 -4.33
C SER A 134 -1.92 1.81 -5.46
N ALA A 135 -1.29 1.62 -6.61
CA ALA A 135 -1.59 2.39 -7.82
C ALA A 135 -3.06 2.32 -8.25
N LEU A 136 -3.75 1.24 -7.89
CA LEU A 136 -5.17 1.02 -8.23
C LEU A 136 -6.12 2.01 -7.57
N ARG A 137 -5.73 2.64 -6.44
CA ARG A 137 -6.50 3.70 -5.79
C ARG A 137 -6.69 4.91 -6.69
N PHE A 138 -5.64 5.29 -7.41
CA PHE A 138 -5.59 6.53 -8.20
C PHE A 138 -5.92 6.33 -9.68
N VAL A 139 -6.39 5.15 -10.07
CA VAL A 139 -6.98 4.95 -11.40
C VAL A 139 -8.19 5.90 -11.55
N PRO A 140 -8.27 6.70 -12.63
CA PRO A 140 -9.28 7.75 -12.77
C PRO A 140 -10.71 7.28 -12.51
N LYS A 141 -11.06 6.08 -12.99
CA LYS A 141 -12.38 5.49 -12.77
C LYS A 141 -12.70 5.24 -11.30
N ASN A 142 -11.70 4.80 -10.50
CA ASN A 142 -11.87 4.53 -9.08
C ASN A 142 -11.97 5.85 -8.29
N VAL A 143 -11.20 6.87 -8.68
CA VAL A 143 -11.30 8.22 -8.13
C VAL A 143 -12.67 8.84 -8.43
N ASP A 144 -13.18 8.70 -9.66
CA ASP A 144 -14.51 9.15 -10.05
C ASP A 144 -15.62 8.50 -9.21
N LEU A 145 -15.52 7.18 -8.96
CA LEU A 145 -16.45 6.45 -8.08
C LEU A 145 -16.39 6.99 -6.64
N ARG A 146 -15.18 7.16 -6.08
CA ARG A 146 -14.98 7.73 -4.76
C ARG A 146 -15.60 9.13 -4.60
N ASN A 147 -15.48 9.94 -5.64
CA ASN A 147 -15.95 11.32 -5.66
C ASN A 147 -17.45 11.45 -6.01
N GLY A 148 -18.17 10.35 -6.16
CA GLY A 148 -19.62 10.35 -6.39
C GLY A 148 -20.05 10.73 -7.80
N LYS A 149 -19.16 10.70 -8.79
CA LYS A 149 -19.49 11.03 -10.20
C LYS A 149 -20.62 10.14 -10.77
N TYR A 150 -20.76 8.94 -10.23
CA TYR A 150 -21.78 7.97 -10.65
C TYR A 150 -22.90 7.80 -9.60
N GLY A 151 -23.10 8.81 -8.75
CA GLY A 151 -24.10 8.76 -7.69
C GLY A 151 -23.57 8.11 -6.40
N LYS A 152 -24.50 7.85 -5.46
CA LYS A 152 -24.19 7.27 -4.15
C LYS A 152 -23.84 5.78 -4.31
N VAL A 153 -22.71 5.36 -3.79
CA VAL A 153 -22.32 3.95 -3.74
C VAL A 153 -23.17 3.20 -2.71
N LEU A 154 -23.87 2.16 -3.13
CA LEU A 154 -24.71 1.29 -2.31
C LEU A 154 -24.01 -0.01 -1.92
N GLY A 155 -22.95 -0.38 -2.64
CA GLY A 155 -22.11 -1.56 -2.40
C GLY A 155 -21.05 -1.70 -3.47
N ALA A 156 -20.08 -2.60 -3.27
CA ALA A 156 -19.07 -2.90 -4.27
C ALA A 156 -18.55 -4.33 -4.16
N ASP A 157 -18.22 -4.93 -5.30
CA ASP A 157 -17.59 -6.25 -5.43
C ASP A 157 -16.26 -6.08 -6.16
N CYS A 158 -15.15 -6.28 -5.45
CA CYS A 158 -13.80 -6.06 -5.97
C CYS A 158 -12.99 -7.34 -6.00
N TYR A 159 -12.00 -7.40 -6.89
CA TYR A 159 -11.15 -8.57 -7.04
C TYR A 159 -9.71 -8.22 -7.41
N SER A 160 -8.80 -9.09 -6.98
CA SER A 160 -7.40 -9.08 -7.42
C SER A 160 -6.79 -10.48 -7.35
N PRO A 161 -5.58 -10.68 -7.91
CA PRO A 161 -4.77 -11.83 -7.54
C PRO A 161 -4.50 -11.82 -6.03
N ALA A 162 -4.40 -12.99 -5.43
CA ALA A 162 -4.01 -13.17 -4.03
C ALA A 162 -3.13 -14.42 -3.87
N PRO A 163 -1.99 -14.51 -4.62
CA PRO A 163 -1.05 -15.60 -4.42
C PRO A 163 -0.52 -15.54 -2.97
N SER A 164 -0.30 -16.71 -2.39
CA SER A 164 0.28 -16.82 -1.06
C SER A 164 1.78 -16.51 -1.09
N GLU A 165 2.26 -15.80 -0.10
CA GLU A 165 3.67 -15.64 0.22
C GLU A 165 3.86 -16.09 1.68
N PRO A 166 4.64 -17.16 1.95
CA PRO A 166 4.72 -17.74 3.29
C PRO A 166 5.16 -16.78 4.40
N SER A 167 5.92 -15.74 4.04
CA SER A 167 6.40 -14.72 4.98
C SER A 167 5.37 -13.64 5.32
N HIS A 168 4.22 -13.62 4.62
CA HIS A 168 3.18 -12.60 4.76
C HIS A 168 1.82 -13.22 5.09
N PRO A 169 0.95 -12.52 5.85
CA PRO A 169 -0.47 -12.88 5.96
C PRO A 169 -1.14 -12.90 4.58
N ASP A 170 -2.15 -13.76 4.42
CA ASP A 170 -2.74 -14.15 3.14
C ASP A 170 -2.94 -13.04 2.10
N PHE A 171 -3.41 -11.86 2.51
CA PHE A 171 -3.74 -10.78 1.56
C PHE A 171 -2.71 -9.64 1.51
N SER A 172 -1.80 -9.58 2.48
CA SER A 172 -0.81 -8.49 2.54
C SER A 172 0.13 -8.45 1.33
N TRP A 173 0.41 -9.61 0.71
CA TRP A 173 1.32 -9.69 -0.43
C TRP A 173 0.73 -9.11 -1.72
N TYR A 174 -0.43 -9.61 -2.18
CA TYR A 174 -1.08 -9.18 -3.43
C TYR A 174 -2.57 -8.88 -3.29
N GLY A 175 -3.28 -9.56 -2.40
CA GLY A 175 -4.71 -9.34 -2.16
C GLY A 175 -5.04 -7.91 -1.76
N ILE A 176 -4.09 -7.22 -1.13
CA ILE A 176 -4.19 -5.81 -0.75
C ILE A 176 -4.61 -4.90 -1.92
N HIS A 177 -4.25 -5.22 -3.14
CA HIS A 177 -4.65 -4.43 -4.32
C HIS A 177 -6.17 -4.37 -4.52
N GLY A 178 -6.85 -5.51 -4.38
CA GLY A 178 -8.32 -5.56 -4.50
C GLY A 178 -9.02 -4.97 -3.28
N VAL A 179 -8.45 -5.15 -2.09
CA VAL A 179 -8.93 -4.49 -0.87
C VAL A 179 -8.78 -2.98 -0.97
N GLU A 180 -7.69 -2.48 -1.57
CA GLU A 180 -7.48 -1.06 -1.85
C GLU A 180 -8.55 -0.49 -2.80
N ILE A 181 -8.92 -1.22 -3.87
CA ILE A 181 -10.02 -0.82 -4.77
C ILE A 181 -11.32 -0.74 -3.98
N LEU A 182 -11.61 -1.78 -3.16
CA LEU A 182 -12.82 -1.83 -2.34
C LEU A 182 -12.92 -0.61 -1.41
N TYR A 183 -11.85 -0.29 -0.67
CA TYR A 183 -11.82 0.86 0.23
C TYR A 183 -11.83 2.20 -0.50
N THR A 184 -11.26 2.26 -1.70
CA THR A 184 -11.38 3.46 -2.54
C THR A 184 -12.83 3.78 -2.86
N ILE A 185 -13.62 2.75 -3.19
CA ILE A 185 -15.02 2.89 -3.60
C ILE A 185 -15.95 3.03 -2.39
N MET A 186 -15.79 2.18 -1.38
CA MET A 186 -16.69 2.10 -0.23
C MET A 186 -16.39 3.13 0.87
N GLY A 187 -15.13 3.61 0.96
CA GLY A 187 -14.64 4.39 2.08
C GLY A 187 -14.48 3.56 3.35
N THR A 188 -14.18 4.25 4.46
CA THR A 188 -14.08 3.67 5.80
C THR A 188 -15.45 3.34 6.42
N GLY A 189 -15.44 2.67 7.58
CA GLY A 189 -16.64 2.35 8.36
C GLY A 189 -17.05 0.89 8.28
N CYS A 190 -16.17 -0.02 7.85
CA CYS A 190 -16.42 -1.46 7.95
C CYS A 190 -16.39 -1.88 9.42
N LYS A 191 -17.45 -2.54 9.90
CA LYS A 191 -17.57 -2.97 11.31
C LYS A 191 -17.31 -4.45 11.54
N GLU A 192 -17.56 -5.28 10.52
CA GLU A 192 -17.47 -6.73 10.64
C GLU A 192 -17.14 -7.37 9.28
N VAL A 193 -16.38 -8.46 9.28
CA VAL A 193 -16.05 -9.22 8.07
C VAL A 193 -16.27 -10.72 8.27
N ALA A 194 -16.67 -11.41 7.20
CA ALA A 194 -16.71 -12.86 7.12
C ALA A 194 -15.99 -13.34 5.86
N ARG A 195 -15.24 -14.46 5.96
CA ARG A 195 -14.46 -15.01 4.85
C ARG A 195 -14.81 -16.47 4.57
N MET A 196 -15.10 -16.76 3.33
CA MET A 196 -15.17 -18.12 2.79
C MET A 196 -13.93 -18.38 1.93
N SER A 197 -13.35 -19.55 2.09
CA SER A 197 -12.08 -19.92 1.43
C SER A 197 -12.19 -21.27 0.74
N SER A 198 -11.59 -21.36 -0.44
CA SER A 198 -11.29 -22.61 -1.14
C SER A 198 -9.80 -22.63 -1.48
N GLU A 199 -9.31 -23.71 -2.09
CA GLU A 199 -7.91 -23.82 -2.52
C GLU A 199 -7.52 -22.69 -3.50
N GLY A 200 -8.35 -22.36 -4.47
CA GLY A 200 -8.05 -21.39 -5.53
C GLY A 200 -8.58 -19.98 -5.28
N THR A 201 -9.44 -19.76 -4.30
CA THR A 201 -10.16 -18.48 -4.16
C THR A 201 -10.59 -18.23 -2.72
N ASP A 202 -10.53 -16.95 -2.34
CA ASP A 202 -11.17 -16.43 -1.12
C ASP A 202 -12.23 -15.41 -1.50
N VAL A 203 -13.33 -15.38 -0.74
CA VAL A 203 -14.32 -14.29 -0.77
C VAL A 203 -14.47 -13.75 0.64
N VAL A 204 -14.28 -12.45 0.79
CA VAL A 204 -14.50 -11.73 2.04
C VAL A 204 -15.67 -10.79 1.85
N THR A 205 -16.65 -10.84 2.76
CA THR A 205 -17.75 -9.88 2.82
C THR A 205 -17.56 -8.99 4.03
N GLY A 206 -17.54 -7.67 3.82
CA GLY A 206 -17.56 -6.67 4.86
C GLY A 206 -18.92 -6.03 5.01
N LEU A 207 -19.34 -5.78 6.25
CA LEU A 207 -20.54 -5.04 6.59
C LEU A 207 -20.14 -3.67 7.14
N TRP A 208 -20.55 -2.59 6.47
CA TRP A 208 -20.32 -1.20 6.88
C TRP A 208 -21.34 -0.74 7.93
N GLU A 209 -20.98 0.28 8.70
CA GLU A 209 -21.86 0.84 9.77
C GLU A 209 -23.19 1.36 9.24
N ASP A 210 -23.22 1.86 8.01
CA ASP A 210 -24.42 2.35 7.31
C ASP A 210 -25.27 1.24 6.67
N GLY A 211 -24.89 -0.03 6.86
CA GLY A 211 -25.60 -1.20 6.35
C GLY A 211 -25.18 -1.65 4.96
N ARG A 212 -24.28 -0.92 4.27
CA ARG A 212 -23.76 -1.37 2.97
C ARG A 212 -22.91 -2.63 3.12
N LEU A 213 -22.91 -3.44 2.07
CA LEU A 213 -22.05 -4.61 1.93
C LEU A 213 -21.01 -4.35 0.83
N GLY A 214 -19.79 -4.77 1.10
CA GLY A 214 -18.72 -4.78 0.12
C GLY A 214 -17.99 -6.12 0.13
N THR A 215 -17.59 -6.61 -1.03
CA THR A 215 -16.88 -7.89 -1.15
C THR A 215 -15.51 -7.74 -1.77
N PHE A 216 -14.57 -8.56 -1.30
CA PHE A 216 -13.28 -8.76 -1.92
C PHE A 216 -13.12 -10.23 -2.32
N ARG A 217 -12.78 -10.47 -3.60
CA ARG A 217 -12.42 -11.78 -4.13
C ARG A 217 -10.92 -11.82 -4.42
N GLY A 218 -10.19 -12.67 -3.72
CA GLY A 218 -8.78 -12.96 -3.96
C GLY A 218 -8.62 -14.26 -4.74
N ASN A 219 -8.02 -14.21 -5.94
CA ASN A 219 -7.80 -15.40 -6.78
C ASN A 219 -6.33 -15.83 -6.74
N ARG A 220 -6.08 -17.11 -6.50
CA ARG A 220 -4.74 -17.72 -6.52
C ARG A 220 -4.41 -18.37 -7.84
N THR A 221 -5.41 -18.66 -8.64
CA THR A 221 -5.28 -19.34 -9.94
C THR A 221 -5.80 -18.48 -11.08
N GLY A 222 -5.38 -18.77 -12.30
CA GLY A 222 -5.82 -18.08 -13.51
C GLY A 222 -5.00 -16.81 -13.80
N LYS A 223 -5.51 -16.01 -14.73
CA LYS A 223 -4.88 -14.74 -15.14
C LYS A 223 -4.95 -13.72 -14.02
N HIS A 224 -3.87 -12.97 -13.82
CA HIS A 224 -3.85 -11.83 -12.88
C HIS A 224 -4.74 -10.70 -13.42
N ILE A 225 -5.89 -10.50 -12.79
CA ILE A 225 -6.85 -9.45 -13.12
C ILE A 225 -7.17 -8.61 -11.88
N TYR A 226 -7.42 -7.32 -12.10
CA TYR A 226 -7.78 -6.35 -11.07
C TYR A 226 -9.04 -5.61 -11.51
N GLY A 227 -9.91 -5.27 -10.57
CA GLY A 227 -11.11 -4.51 -10.86
C GLY A 227 -12.26 -4.78 -9.89
N GLY A 228 -13.44 -4.53 -10.35
CA GLY A 228 -14.66 -4.73 -9.56
C GLY A 228 -15.89 -4.13 -10.23
N THR A 229 -17.00 -4.15 -9.50
CA THR A 229 -18.25 -3.47 -9.86
C THR A 229 -18.75 -2.71 -8.63
N ALA A 230 -18.98 -1.42 -8.77
CA ALA A 230 -19.70 -0.62 -7.78
C ALA A 230 -21.19 -0.62 -8.13
N ILE A 231 -22.03 -0.83 -7.14
CA ILE A 231 -23.47 -0.65 -7.25
C ILE A 231 -23.80 0.75 -6.73
N CYS A 232 -24.19 1.62 -7.64
CA CYS A 232 -24.57 2.99 -7.34
C CYS A 232 -26.10 3.16 -7.47
N ASP A 233 -26.64 4.23 -6.93
CA ASP A 233 -28.05 4.57 -7.12
C ASP A 233 -28.41 4.86 -8.59
N SER A 234 -27.43 5.21 -9.42
CA SER A 234 -27.56 5.38 -10.86
C SER A 234 -27.42 4.06 -11.66
N GLY A 235 -27.04 2.94 -11.02
CA GLY A 235 -26.84 1.64 -11.66
C GLY A 235 -25.46 1.03 -11.36
N ALA A 236 -25.13 -0.05 -12.06
CA ALA A 236 -23.84 -0.74 -11.90
C ALA A 236 -22.74 -0.06 -12.72
N VAL A 237 -21.58 0.19 -12.06
CA VAL A 237 -20.42 0.85 -12.67
C VAL A 237 -19.20 -0.05 -12.51
N ILE A 238 -18.54 -0.38 -13.62
CA ILE A 238 -17.31 -1.17 -13.61
C ILE A 238 -16.17 -0.31 -13.05
N ALA A 239 -15.49 -0.79 -12.02
CA ALA A 239 -14.29 -0.17 -11.44
C ALA A 239 -13.09 -0.32 -12.38
N GLY A 240 -12.16 0.64 -12.31
CA GLY A 240 -10.91 0.60 -13.07
C GLY A 240 -9.96 -0.50 -12.59
N GLY A 241 -9.28 -1.13 -13.54
CA GLY A 241 -8.19 -2.06 -13.30
C GLY A 241 -6.81 -1.37 -13.31
N TYR A 242 -5.74 -2.17 -13.46
CA TYR A 242 -4.38 -1.63 -13.46
C TYR A 242 -4.06 -0.87 -14.76
N GLU A 243 -3.69 0.41 -14.63
CA GLU A 243 -3.33 1.33 -15.71
C GLU A 243 -1.89 1.87 -15.61
N GLY A 244 -1.03 1.19 -14.83
CA GLY A 244 0.34 1.62 -14.60
C GLY A 244 0.50 2.48 -13.34
N TYR A 245 1.67 3.13 -13.21
CA TYR A 245 2.07 3.82 -11.98
C TYR A 245 1.98 5.35 -12.07
N ALA A 246 1.69 5.93 -13.25
CA ALA A 246 1.75 7.37 -13.45
C ALA A 246 0.82 8.14 -12.49
N CYS A 247 -0.43 7.69 -12.33
CA CYS A 247 -1.39 8.34 -11.44
C CYS A 247 -0.93 8.29 -9.96
N LEU A 248 -0.36 7.17 -9.51
CA LEU A 248 0.22 7.07 -8.17
C LEU A 248 1.41 8.02 -8.01
N LEU A 249 2.32 8.05 -8.98
CA LEU A 249 3.48 8.94 -8.94
C LEU A 249 3.06 10.41 -8.84
N THR A 250 2.07 10.84 -9.61
CA THR A 250 1.54 12.21 -9.53
C THR A 250 1.08 12.56 -8.10
N GLU A 251 0.37 11.67 -7.42
CA GLU A 251 -0.07 11.90 -6.05
C GLU A 251 1.08 11.85 -5.04
N ILE A 252 2.10 11.00 -5.24
CA ILE A 252 3.33 10.99 -4.43
C ILE A 252 4.05 12.33 -4.54
N LEU A 253 4.23 12.86 -5.75
CA LEU A 253 4.92 14.13 -5.95
C LEU A 253 4.13 15.32 -5.39
N LYS A 254 2.80 15.31 -5.56
CA LYS A 254 1.91 16.29 -4.95
C LYS A 254 2.01 16.26 -3.42
N PHE A 255 2.01 15.07 -2.82
CA PHE A 255 2.25 14.90 -1.38
C PHE A 255 3.61 15.46 -0.97
N PHE A 256 4.70 15.12 -1.64
CA PHE A 256 6.03 15.65 -1.33
C PHE A 256 6.11 17.17 -1.47
N LYS A 257 5.37 17.75 -2.40
CA LYS A 257 5.31 19.20 -2.63
C LYS A 257 4.52 19.93 -1.55
N THR A 258 3.35 19.41 -1.19
CA THR A 258 2.36 20.08 -0.34
C THR A 258 2.37 19.61 1.11
N LYS A 259 2.90 18.41 1.39
CA LYS A 259 2.77 17.66 2.67
C LYS A 259 1.33 17.23 2.99
N LEU A 260 0.39 17.41 2.07
CA LEU A 260 -0.98 16.93 2.24
C LEU A 260 -1.03 15.43 1.93
N VAL A 261 -1.43 14.64 2.91
CA VAL A 261 -1.49 13.18 2.83
C VAL A 261 -2.74 12.77 2.03
N PRO A 262 -2.60 12.08 0.88
CA PRO A 262 -3.74 11.74 0.02
C PRO A 262 -4.57 10.57 0.56
N VAL A 263 -3.99 9.71 1.40
CA VAL A 263 -4.65 8.57 2.05
C VAL A 263 -4.35 8.64 3.53
N SER A 264 -5.38 8.81 4.36
CA SER A 264 -5.20 8.94 5.79
C SER A 264 -4.67 7.66 6.45
N ALA A 265 -3.96 7.80 7.57
CA ALA A 265 -3.56 6.68 8.42
C ALA A 265 -4.78 5.82 8.82
N THR A 266 -5.89 6.46 9.17
CA THR A 266 -7.14 5.77 9.53
C THR A 266 -7.63 4.85 8.42
N GLU A 267 -7.66 5.31 7.17
CA GLU A 267 -8.11 4.50 6.04
C GLU A 267 -7.15 3.34 5.77
N THR A 268 -5.84 3.58 5.78
CA THR A 268 -4.84 2.53 5.61
C THR A 268 -4.91 1.49 6.73
N LEU A 269 -5.06 1.92 7.98
CA LEU A 269 -5.16 1.00 9.12
C LEU A 269 -6.48 0.23 9.14
N GLU A 270 -7.58 0.81 8.67
CA GLU A 270 -8.84 0.10 8.55
C GLU A 270 -8.77 -0.98 7.46
N LEU A 271 -8.16 -0.68 6.32
CA LEU A 271 -7.89 -1.65 5.25
C LEU A 271 -7.04 -2.82 5.76
N PHE A 272 -5.98 -2.55 6.54
CA PHE A 272 -5.17 -3.60 7.19
C PHE A 272 -5.97 -4.39 8.22
N THR A 273 -6.85 -3.73 8.96
CA THR A 273 -7.75 -4.39 9.92
C THR A 273 -8.71 -5.33 9.22
N PHE A 274 -9.25 -4.94 8.05
CA PHE A 274 -10.10 -5.78 7.21
C PHE A 274 -9.36 -7.06 6.81
N MET A 275 -8.11 -6.97 6.35
CA MET A 275 -7.30 -8.13 6.01
C MET A 275 -7.01 -9.01 7.24
N ALA A 276 -6.65 -8.41 8.38
CA ALA A 276 -6.37 -9.14 9.62
C ALA A 276 -7.63 -9.85 10.15
N ALA A 277 -8.77 -9.17 10.17
CA ALA A 277 -10.06 -9.74 10.59
C ALA A 277 -10.51 -10.85 9.63
N SER A 278 -10.25 -10.71 8.32
CA SER A 278 -10.56 -11.77 7.35
C SER A 278 -9.73 -13.03 7.57
N ASN A 279 -8.46 -12.89 7.96
CA ASN A 279 -7.60 -14.02 8.32
C ASN A 279 -8.10 -14.73 9.59
N GLU A 280 -8.54 -13.96 10.58
CA GLU A 280 -9.17 -14.54 11.78
C GLU A 280 -10.50 -15.22 11.46
N SER A 281 -11.34 -14.65 10.59
CA SER A 281 -12.57 -15.28 10.11
C SER A 281 -12.29 -16.63 9.45
N LYS A 282 -11.28 -16.72 8.59
CA LYS A 282 -10.83 -18.00 7.99
C LYS A 282 -10.46 -19.01 9.07
N ARG A 283 -9.65 -18.60 10.06
CA ARG A 283 -9.25 -19.46 11.18
C ARG A 283 -10.45 -19.96 11.99
N LEU A 284 -11.51 -19.18 12.09
CA LEU A 284 -12.76 -19.50 12.80
C LEU A 284 -13.79 -20.21 11.91
N GLY A 285 -13.41 -20.69 10.71
CA GLY A 285 -14.29 -21.42 9.82
C GLY A 285 -15.35 -20.53 9.12
N GLY A 286 -15.02 -19.26 8.89
CA GLY A 286 -15.87 -18.31 8.17
C GLY A 286 -16.80 -17.49 9.08
N LYS A 287 -16.68 -17.60 10.40
CA LYS A 287 -17.49 -16.81 11.34
C LYS A 287 -17.18 -15.31 11.18
N PRO A 288 -18.20 -14.45 11.36
CA PRO A 288 -18.01 -13.00 11.41
C PRO A 288 -17.02 -12.57 12.48
N VAL A 289 -16.16 -11.60 12.16
CA VAL A 289 -15.13 -11.06 13.06
C VAL A 289 -15.25 -9.53 13.11
N SER A 290 -15.25 -8.99 14.31
CA SER A 290 -15.32 -7.56 14.58
C SER A 290 -14.04 -6.84 14.18
N MET A 291 -14.16 -5.79 13.35
CA MET A 291 -13.06 -4.90 13.00
C MET A 291 -12.49 -4.20 14.24
N LYS A 292 -13.36 -3.66 15.10
CA LYS A 292 -12.96 -2.96 16.33
C LYS A 292 -12.12 -3.84 17.24
N GLN A 293 -12.58 -5.07 17.55
CA GLN A 293 -11.83 -5.99 18.42
C GLN A 293 -10.49 -6.40 17.81
N THR A 294 -10.44 -6.60 16.49
CA THR A 294 -9.21 -6.92 15.77
C THR A 294 -8.21 -5.78 15.88
N PHE A 295 -8.64 -4.54 15.64
CA PHE A 295 -7.78 -3.37 15.76
C PHE A 295 -7.25 -3.17 17.18
N GLU A 296 -8.12 -3.19 18.20
CA GLU A 296 -7.74 -3.01 19.61
C GLU A 296 -6.71 -4.05 20.08
N LYS A 297 -6.87 -5.30 19.61
CA LYS A 297 -5.89 -6.38 19.91
C LYS A 297 -4.53 -6.08 19.27
N ALA A 298 -4.51 -5.70 18.01
CA ALA A 298 -3.28 -5.36 17.30
C ALA A 298 -2.61 -4.09 17.86
N GLU A 299 -3.40 -3.09 18.25
CA GLU A 299 -2.89 -1.85 18.84
C GLU A 299 -2.15 -2.10 20.17
N LYS A 300 -2.70 -2.94 21.04
CA LYS A 300 -2.02 -3.34 22.28
C LYS A 300 -0.66 -4.04 22.00
N GLN A 301 -0.61 -4.85 20.93
CA GLN A 301 0.63 -5.52 20.52
C GLN A 301 1.64 -4.51 19.95
N ALA A 302 1.18 -3.56 19.14
CA ALA A 302 2.02 -2.50 18.59
C ALA A 302 2.61 -1.61 19.70
N GLN A 303 1.82 -1.23 20.71
CA GLN A 303 2.31 -0.47 21.86
C GLN A 303 3.41 -1.24 22.63
N LYS A 304 3.21 -2.55 22.85
CA LYS A 304 4.23 -3.41 23.47
C LYS A 304 5.48 -3.55 22.61
N LYS A 305 5.36 -3.60 21.28
CA LYS A 305 6.51 -3.62 20.35
C LYS A 305 7.28 -2.32 20.43
N LEU A 306 6.59 -1.18 20.35
CA LEU A 306 7.19 0.16 20.41
C LEU A 306 7.91 0.45 21.74
N SER A 307 7.39 -0.07 22.88
CA SER A 307 8.07 0.10 24.18
C SER A 307 9.42 -0.59 24.26
N LYS A 308 9.70 -1.57 23.39
CA LYS A 308 10.98 -2.28 23.30
C LYS A 308 11.97 -1.67 22.32
N LEU A 309 11.51 -0.74 21.48
CA LEU A 309 12.35 -0.03 20.51
C LEU A 309 12.92 1.28 21.07
N LYS A 310 12.50 1.66 22.27
CA LYS A 310 13.05 2.78 23.07
C LYS A 310 14.29 2.31 23.83
#